data_0f425bcf93310bf78100e224750a5d4d
#
_entry.id   0f425bcf93310bf78100e224750a5d4d
#
_cell.length_a   1.000
_cell.length_b   1.000
_cell.length_c   1.000
_cell.angle_alpha   90.00
_cell.angle_beta   90.00
_cell.angle_gamma   90.00
#
_symmetry.space_group_name_H-M   'P 1'
#
loop_
_entity.id
_entity.type
_entity.pdbx_description
1 polymer ?
#
loop_
_entity_poly.entity_id
_entity_poly.type
_entity_poly.pdbx_seq_one_letter_code
_entity_poly.pdbx_strand_id
1 'polypeptide(L)'
;MRAYEYRHVVGFEETNLIGNVYYANHVRWQGRCREMFLRDRAPAVIEALKHGLVMVTTRVSCEFMAELVAFDEVVLRMRLAELRQNRITMNFEYWRHTAAGEELVARGEQQVACMQREGEQVLPVPVPTQLREALREYATS
;
A
#
# COMPACT_ATOMS: atom_id res chain seq x y z
N MET A 1 -9.43 8.19 13.37
CA MET A 1 -9.31 7.30 12.20
C MET A 1 -7.93 6.64 12.20
N ARG A 2 -7.93 5.33 12.29
CA ARG A 2 -6.70 4.56 12.44
C ARG A 2 -6.08 4.27 11.07
N ALA A 3 -4.73 4.31 10.98
CA ALA A 3 -4.00 3.96 9.78
C ALA A 3 -2.96 2.89 10.09
N TYR A 4 -2.72 2.01 9.13
CA TYR A 4 -1.57 1.12 9.21
C TYR A 4 -0.35 1.91 8.74
N GLU A 5 0.72 1.90 9.53
CA GLU A 5 1.91 2.68 9.26
C GLU A 5 3.08 1.83 8.78
N TYR A 6 3.70 2.27 7.71
CA TYR A 6 4.95 1.72 7.20
C TYR A 6 6.00 2.84 7.18
N ARG A 7 7.12 2.61 7.87
CA ARG A 7 8.20 3.59 7.97
C ARG A 7 9.33 3.23 7.02
N HIS A 8 9.85 4.24 6.35
CA HIS A 8 10.89 4.05 5.35
C HIS A 8 11.91 5.19 5.41
N VAL A 9 13.20 4.85 5.33
CA VAL A 9 14.27 5.85 5.19
C VAL A 9 14.69 5.83 3.73
N VAL A 10 14.63 6.98 3.07
CA VAL A 10 14.97 7.11 1.65
C VAL A 10 16.45 6.79 1.42
N GLY A 11 16.75 5.88 0.49
CA GLY A 11 18.11 5.53 0.11
C GLY A 11 18.55 6.29 -1.14
N PHE A 12 19.89 6.36 -1.34
CA PHE A 12 20.45 6.98 -2.54
C PHE A 12 19.93 6.36 -3.82
N GLU A 13 19.77 5.03 -3.83
CA GLU A 13 19.33 4.30 -5.01
C GLU A 13 17.89 4.64 -5.42
N GLU A 14 17.17 5.34 -4.55
CA GLU A 14 15.80 5.76 -4.81
C GLU A 14 15.72 7.18 -5.38
N THR A 15 16.85 7.86 -5.46
CA THR A 15 16.91 9.24 -5.96
C THR A 15 17.31 9.28 -7.44
N ASN A 16 17.04 10.41 -8.07
CA ASN A 16 17.41 10.64 -9.46
C ASN A 16 18.61 11.59 -9.54
N LEU A 17 18.98 11.97 -10.77
CA LEU A 17 20.17 12.77 -11.03
C LEU A 17 20.16 14.15 -10.33
N ILE A 18 18.99 14.72 -10.09
CA ILE A 18 18.86 16.01 -9.42
C ILE A 18 18.71 15.90 -7.90
N GLY A 19 18.78 14.69 -7.37
CA GLY A 19 18.84 14.44 -5.93
C GLY A 19 17.51 14.19 -5.22
N ASN A 20 16.39 14.35 -5.89
CA ASN A 20 15.10 14.02 -5.27
C ASN A 20 14.70 12.57 -5.60
N VAL A 21 13.73 12.05 -4.85
CA VAL A 21 13.23 10.69 -5.05
C VAL A 21 12.59 10.57 -6.43
N TYR A 22 12.99 9.52 -7.15
CA TYR A 22 12.36 9.20 -8.43
C TYR A 22 10.92 8.76 -8.17
N TYR A 23 9.97 9.38 -8.86
CA TYR A 23 8.54 9.26 -8.56
C TYR A 23 8.02 7.82 -8.50
N ALA A 24 8.60 6.90 -9.27
CA ALA A 24 8.16 5.52 -9.28
C ALA A 24 8.33 4.83 -7.92
N ASN A 25 9.23 5.34 -7.09
CA ASN A 25 9.46 4.77 -5.77
C ASN A 25 8.28 5.01 -4.83
N HIS A 26 7.54 6.10 -5.00
CA HIS A 26 6.33 6.33 -4.21
C HIS A 26 5.32 5.20 -4.40
N VAL A 27 5.16 4.73 -5.64
CA VAL A 27 4.28 3.61 -5.96
C VAL A 27 4.85 2.29 -5.42
N ARG A 28 6.17 2.12 -5.51
CA ARG A 28 6.84 0.94 -4.94
C ARG A 28 6.59 0.86 -3.44
N TRP A 29 6.65 1.98 -2.73
CA TRP A 29 6.41 2.00 -1.30
C TRP A 29 4.96 1.66 -0.94
N GLN A 30 3.99 1.99 -1.80
CA GLN A 30 2.61 1.53 -1.60
C GLN A 30 2.55 0.01 -1.56
N GLY A 31 3.21 -0.65 -2.53
CA GLY A 31 3.28 -2.10 -2.58
C GLY A 31 3.97 -2.68 -1.35
N ARG A 32 5.04 -2.05 -0.92
CA ARG A 32 5.77 -2.48 0.27
C ARG A 32 4.91 -2.35 1.52
N CYS A 33 4.20 -1.24 1.66
CA CYS A 33 3.28 -1.02 2.77
C CYS A 33 2.21 -2.12 2.82
N ARG A 34 1.64 -2.45 1.68
CA ARG A 34 0.63 -3.51 1.57
C ARG A 34 1.21 -4.87 1.97
N GLU A 35 2.42 -5.20 1.52
CA GLU A 35 3.08 -6.46 1.90
C GLU A 35 3.27 -6.56 3.41
N MET A 36 3.74 -5.49 4.03
CA MET A 36 3.96 -5.47 5.46
C MET A 36 2.65 -5.58 6.23
N PHE A 37 1.60 -4.95 5.72
CA PHE A 37 0.26 -5.08 6.28
C PHE A 37 -0.19 -6.55 6.27
N LEU A 38 -0.03 -7.23 5.14
CA LEU A 38 -0.41 -8.64 5.03
C LEU A 38 0.38 -9.49 6.02
N ARG A 39 1.68 -9.27 6.13
CA ARG A 39 2.52 -10.00 7.07
C ARG A 39 2.06 -9.79 8.52
N ASP A 40 1.76 -8.55 8.88
CA ASP A 40 1.47 -8.19 10.26
C ASP A 40 0.03 -8.47 10.67
N ARG A 41 -0.93 -8.35 9.74
CA ARG A 41 -2.35 -8.35 10.06
C ARG A 41 -3.17 -9.43 9.38
N ALA A 42 -2.67 -10.02 8.32
CA ALA A 42 -3.41 -11.02 7.54
C ALA A 42 -2.50 -12.12 6.99
N PRO A 43 -1.74 -12.82 7.86
CA PRO A 43 -0.78 -13.83 7.38
C PRO A 43 -1.44 -15.00 6.63
N ALA A 44 -2.72 -15.31 6.90
CA ALA A 44 -3.43 -16.36 6.17
C ALA A 44 -3.56 -16.00 4.68
N VAL A 45 -3.60 -14.71 4.34
CA VAL A 45 -3.65 -14.27 2.94
C VAL A 45 -2.35 -14.63 2.23
N ILE A 46 -1.21 -14.47 2.92
CA ILE A 46 0.09 -14.83 2.35
C ILE A 46 0.12 -16.33 2.03
N GLU A 47 -0.42 -17.17 2.93
CA GLU A 47 -0.53 -18.60 2.65
C GLU A 47 -1.44 -18.87 1.46
N ALA A 48 -2.58 -18.18 1.38
CA ALA A 48 -3.50 -18.34 0.27
C ALA A 48 -2.87 -17.96 -1.08
N LEU A 49 -1.99 -16.95 -1.08
CA LEU A 49 -1.26 -16.55 -2.29
C LEU A 49 -0.36 -17.67 -2.82
N LYS A 50 0.08 -18.57 -1.96
CA LYS A 50 0.88 -19.73 -2.35
C LYS A 50 0.00 -20.85 -2.94
N HIS A 51 -1.31 -20.75 -2.77
CA HIS A 51 -2.27 -21.78 -3.18
C HIS A 51 -3.31 -21.26 -4.16
N GLY A 52 -2.93 -20.31 -5.01
CA GLY A 52 -3.75 -19.90 -6.14
C GLY A 52 -4.52 -18.61 -5.96
N LEU A 53 -4.54 -18.00 -4.77
CA LEU A 53 -5.10 -16.67 -4.63
C LEU A 53 -4.20 -15.70 -5.40
N VAL A 54 -4.81 -14.82 -6.18
CA VAL A 54 -4.10 -13.79 -6.95
C VAL A 54 -4.70 -12.45 -6.57
N MET A 55 -3.84 -11.52 -6.18
CA MET A 55 -4.26 -10.15 -5.89
C MET A 55 -3.71 -9.25 -7.01
N VAL A 56 -4.60 -8.86 -7.90
CA VAL A 56 -4.23 -8.11 -9.11
C VAL A 56 -4.39 -6.61 -8.84
N THR A 57 -3.33 -5.86 -8.99
CA THR A 57 -3.41 -4.40 -8.91
C THR A 57 -4.08 -3.88 -10.18
N THR A 58 -5.24 -3.27 -10.04
CA THR A 58 -6.03 -2.77 -11.18
C THR A 58 -5.82 -1.29 -11.42
N ARG A 59 -5.43 -0.54 -10.40
CA ARG A 59 -5.21 0.89 -10.52
C ARG A 59 -4.28 1.37 -9.42
N VAL A 60 -3.39 2.29 -9.79
CA VAL A 60 -2.49 2.96 -8.84
C VAL A 60 -2.43 4.44 -9.19
N SER A 61 -2.45 5.29 -8.19
CA SER A 61 -2.24 6.71 -8.39
C SER A 61 -1.38 7.30 -7.28
N CYS A 62 -0.75 8.42 -7.58
CA CYS A 62 0.00 9.18 -6.59
C CYS A 62 0.03 10.65 -7.01
N GLU A 63 -0.27 11.52 -6.07
CA GLU A 63 -0.17 12.96 -6.25
C GLU A 63 0.98 13.45 -5.38
N PHE A 64 1.85 14.27 -5.95
CA PHE A 64 3.10 14.71 -5.33
C PHE A 64 2.97 16.17 -4.92
N MET A 65 3.20 16.48 -3.64
CA MET A 65 3.05 17.81 -3.09
C MET A 65 4.39 18.43 -2.72
N ALA A 66 5.38 17.61 -2.36
CA ALA A 66 6.71 18.06 -2.00
C ALA A 66 7.72 16.99 -2.35
N GLU A 67 8.97 17.39 -2.56
CA GLU A 67 10.04 16.48 -2.90
C GLU A 67 10.62 15.81 -1.65
N LEU A 68 11.10 14.59 -1.84
CA LEU A 68 11.84 13.84 -0.83
C LEU A 68 13.27 13.68 -1.32
N VAL A 69 14.22 13.63 -0.39
CA VAL A 69 15.64 13.43 -0.69
C VAL A 69 16.20 12.29 0.16
N ALA A 70 17.42 11.86 -0.16
CA ALA A 70 18.07 10.78 0.56
C ALA A 70 18.09 11.07 2.06
N PHE A 71 17.85 10.01 2.83
CA PHE A 71 17.81 10.00 4.30
C PHE A 71 16.58 10.65 4.93
N ASP A 72 15.65 11.16 4.13
CA ASP A 72 14.37 11.57 4.69
C ASP A 72 13.66 10.36 5.29
N GLU A 73 13.00 10.58 6.42
CA GLU A 73 12.16 9.56 7.03
C GLU A 73 10.73 9.77 6.58
N VAL A 74 10.14 8.74 5.98
CA VAL A 74 8.78 8.80 5.44
C VAL A 74 7.92 7.78 6.15
N VAL A 75 6.72 8.19 6.55
CA VAL A 75 5.72 7.29 7.10
C VAL A 75 4.57 7.24 6.11
N LEU A 76 4.29 6.06 5.59
CA LEU A 76 3.08 5.82 4.81
C LEU A 76 1.97 5.41 5.75
N ARG A 77 0.83 6.07 5.64
CA ARG A 77 -0.37 5.73 6.40
C ARG A 77 -1.41 5.20 5.44
N MET A 78 -1.71 3.91 5.57
CA MET A 78 -2.64 3.20 4.71
C MET A 78 -3.98 3.04 5.41
N ARG A 79 -5.06 3.36 4.69
CA ARG A 79 -6.42 3.18 5.17
C ARG A 79 -7.25 2.49 4.10
N LEU A 80 -8.27 1.79 4.55
CA LEU A 80 -9.25 1.20 3.64
C LEU A 80 -10.23 2.29 3.22
N ALA A 81 -10.27 2.58 1.90
CA ALA A 81 -11.23 3.54 1.36
C ALA A 81 -12.53 2.87 0.95
N GLU A 82 -12.45 1.70 0.33
CA GLU A 82 -13.62 0.99 -0.17
C GLU A 82 -13.38 -0.51 -0.20
N LEU A 83 -14.39 -1.27 0.18
CA LEU A 83 -14.36 -2.73 0.12
C LEU A 83 -15.62 -3.19 -0.62
N ARG A 84 -15.43 -3.82 -1.76
CA ARG A 84 -16.52 -4.40 -2.55
C ARG A 84 -16.23 -5.88 -2.75
N GLN A 85 -17.18 -6.63 -3.24
CA GLN A 85 -17.12 -8.08 -3.40
C GLN A 85 -15.71 -8.67 -3.53
N ASN A 86 -15.01 -8.36 -4.62
CA ASN A 86 -13.66 -8.87 -4.85
C ASN A 86 -12.62 -7.75 -4.97
N ARG A 87 -13.00 -6.50 -4.66
CA ARG A 87 -12.11 -5.35 -4.85
C ARG A 87 -11.88 -4.58 -3.56
N ILE A 88 -10.65 -4.11 -3.42
CA ILE A 88 -10.20 -3.33 -2.27
C ILE A 88 -9.58 -2.06 -2.81
N THR A 89 -10.00 -0.91 -2.26
CA THR A 89 -9.33 0.36 -2.54
C THR A 89 -8.72 0.88 -1.26
N MET A 90 -7.42 1.16 -1.31
CA MET A 90 -6.66 1.66 -0.18
C MET A 90 -6.13 3.05 -0.48
N ASN A 91 -6.20 3.93 0.51
CA ASN A 91 -5.63 5.28 0.43
C ASN A 91 -4.30 5.30 1.18
N PHE A 92 -3.36 6.06 0.67
CA PHE A 92 -2.05 6.23 1.27
C PHE A 92 -1.76 7.71 1.43
N GLU A 93 -1.26 8.08 2.61
CA GLU A 93 -0.68 9.39 2.86
C GLU A 93 0.79 9.20 3.15
N TYR A 94 1.63 10.05 2.56
CA TYR A 94 3.09 10.00 2.74
C TYR A 94 3.49 11.21 3.57
N TRP A 95 3.99 10.94 4.77
CA TRP A 95 4.38 11.99 5.71
C TRP A 95 5.88 11.98 5.91
N ARG A 96 6.52 13.12 5.66
CA ARG A 96 7.94 13.28 6.01
C ARG A 96 8.01 13.60 7.49
N HIS A 97 8.76 12.81 8.24
CA HIS A 97 8.93 13.00 9.67
C HIS A 97 10.23 13.77 9.92
N THR A 98 10.15 14.89 10.65
CA THR A 98 11.31 15.68 11.03
C THR A 98 11.23 16.05 12.51
N ALA A 99 12.31 16.58 13.06
CA ALA A 99 12.32 17.06 14.44
C ALA A 99 11.27 18.15 14.68
N ALA A 100 10.90 18.89 13.64
CA ALA A 100 9.90 19.96 13.72
C ALA A 100 8.47 19.48 13.57
N GLY A 101 8.25 18.19 13.25
CA GLY A 101 6.93 17.62 13.06
C GLY A 101 6.82 16.86 11.74
N GLU A 102 5.60 16.71 11.25
CA GLU A 102 5.32 15.94 10.04
C GLU A 102 4.77 16.84 8.93
N GLU A 103 5.18 16.55 7.70
CA GLU A 103 4.74 17.27 6.51
C GLU A 103 4.14 16.26 5.53
N LEU A 104 2.92 16.51 5.06
CA LEU A 104 2.31 15.68 4.02
C LEU A 104 2.99 15.98 2.69
N VAL A 105 3.64 14.96 2.11
CA VAL A 105 4.42 15.14 0.87
C VAL A 105 3.78 14.50 -0.35
N ALA A 106 2.87 13.55 -0.16
CA ALA A 106 2.18 12.88 -1.26
C ALA A 106 0.93 12.16 -0.75
N ARG A 107 0.03 11.87 -1.68
CA ARG A 107 -1.15 11.04 -1.46
C ARG A 107 -1.26 10.04 -2.59
N GLY A 108 -1.70 8.83 -2.27
CA GLY A 108 -1.88 7.80 -3.28
C GLY A 108 -3.11 6.97 -3.05
N GLU A 109 -3.44 6.19 -4.07
CA GLU A 109 -4.55 5.26 -4.00
C GLU A 109 -4.17 4.01 -4.77
N GLN A 110 -4.58 2.85 -4.28
CA GLN A 110 -4.32 1.59 -4.95
C GLN A 110 -5.58 0.74 -4.89
N GLN A 111 -5.98 0.18 -6.03
CA GLN A 111 -7.10 -0.74 -6.12
C GLN A 111 -6.58 -2.13 -6.49
N VAL A 112 -7.06 -3.14 -5.77
CA VAL A 112 -6.66 -4.53 -5.94
C VAL A 112 -7.90 -5.38 -6.13
N ALA A 113 -7.86 -6.31 -7.09
CA ALA A 113 -8.91 -7.31 -7.27
C ALA A 113 -8.43 -8.67 -6.79
N CYS A 114 -9.27 -9.37 -6.02
CA CYS A 114 -8.97 -10.71 -5.55
C CYS A 114 -9.50 -11.72 -6.56
N MET A 115 -8.64 -12.63 -6.98
CA MET A 115 -8.92 -13.65 -7.98
C MET A 115 -8.43 -15.00 -7.47
N GLN A 116 -8.93 -16.08 -8.04
CA GLN A 116 -8.45 -17.42 -7.73
C GLN A 116 -8.06 -18.12 -9.02
N ARG A 117 -6.88 -18.69 -9.02
CA ARG A 117 -6.40 -19.49 -10.15
C ARG A 117 -6.93 -20.92 -10.01
N GLU A 118 -7.60 -21.41 -11.03
CA GLU A 118 -8.08 -22.77 -11.11
C GLU A 118 -7.69 -23.32 -12.48
N GLY A 119 -6.63 -24.15 -12.51
CA GLY A 119 -6.06 -24.62 -13.76
C GLY A 119 -5.53 -23.45 -14.59
N GLU A 120 -6.06 -23.30 -15.78
CA GLU A 120 -5.65 -22.20 -16.67
C GLU A 120 -6.54 -20.96 -16.51
N GLN A 121 -7.59 -21.05 -15.69
CA GLN A 121 -8.51 -19.94 -15.48
C GLN A 121 -8.15 -19.15 -14.24
N VAL A 122 -8.47 -17.86 -14.26
CA VAL A 122 -8.36 -16.98 -13.11
C VAL A 122 -9.72 -16.31 -12.95
N LEU A 123 -10.40 -16.58 -11.85
CA LEU A 123 -11.78 -16.17 -11.62
C LEU A 123 -11.89 -15.25 -10.42
N PRO A 124 -12.81 -14.26 -10.44
CA PRO A 124 -13.03 -13.40 -9.28
C PRO A 124 -13.47 -14.23 -8.07
N VAL A 125 -12.94 -13.86 -6.90
CA VAL A 125 -13.38 -14.44 -5.63
C VAL A 125 -13.61 -13.33 -4.63
N PRO A 126 -14.49 -13.55 -3.64
CA PRO A 126 -14.67 -12.55 -2.58
C PRO A 126 -13.35 -12.27 -1.87
N VAL A 127 -13.21 -11.06 -1.35
CA VAL A 127 -12.06 -10.71 -0.52
C VAL A 127 -12.00 -11.70 0.64
N PRO A 128 -10.84 -12.34 0.88
CA PRO A 128 -10.71 -13.30 1.98
C PRO A 128 -11.13 -12.70 3.32
N THR A 129 -11.79 -13.51 4.15
CA THR A 129 -12.35 -13.05 5.43
C THR A 129 -11.32 -12.40 6.33
N GLN A 130 -10.14 -13.00 6.48
CA GLN A 130 -9.10 -12.44 7.34
C GLN A 130 -8.65 -11.06 6.82
N LEU A 131 -8.52 -10.91 5.51
CA LEU A 131 -8.13 -9.64 4.92
C LEU A 131 -9.21 -8.59 5.15
N ARG A 132 -10.46 -8.97 4.94
CA ARG A 132 -11.60 -8.08 5.15
C ARG A 132 -11.67 -7.57 6.59
N GLU A 133 -11.53 -8.49 7.54
CA GLU A 133 -11.57 -8.13 8.96
C GLU A 133 -10.39 -7.25 9.36
N ALA A 134 -9.19 -7.58 8.88
CA ALA A 134 -8.00 -6.79 9.18
C ALA A 134 -8.12 -5.36 8.63
N LEU A 135 -8.61 -5.22 7.41
CA LEU A 135 -8.75 -3.90 6.78
C LEU A 135 -9.81 -3.02 7.46
N ARG A 136 -10.86 -3.63 8.01
CA ARG A 136 -11.93 -2.85 8.66
C ARG A 136 -11.43 -2.02 9.83
N GLU A 137 -10.39 -2.45 10.51
CA GLU A 137 -9.79 -1.68 11.60
C GLU A 137 -9.22 -0.36 11.11
N TYR A 138 -8.96 -0.25 9.81
CA TYR A 138 -8.33 0.91 9.18
C TYR A 138 -9.25 1.61 8.18
N ALA A 139 -10.55 1.40 8.30
CA ALA A 139 -11.51 2.00 7.40
C ALA A 139 -11.57 3.52 7.59
N THR A 140 -11.82 4.22 6.49
CA THR A 140 -11.89 5.69 6.50
C THR A 140 -13.18 6.23 7.11
N SER A 141 -14.05 5.41 7.59
CA SER A 141 -15.25 5.75 8.35
C SER A 141 -16.45 4.91 7.96
#